data_0a66a6270d5ea159f2139e9fbdf25249
#
_entry.id   0a66a6270d5ea159f2139e9fbdf25249
#
_cell.length_a   1.000
_cell.length_b   1.000
_cell.length_c   1.000
_cell.angle_alpha   90.00
_cell.angle_beta   90.00
_cell.angle_gamma   90.00
#
_symmetry.space_group_name_H-M   'P 1'
#
loop_
_entity.id
_entity.type
_entity.pdbx_description
1 polymer ?
#
loop_
_entity_poly.entity_id
_entity_poly.type
_entity_poly.pdbx_seq_one_letter_code
_entity_poly.pdbx_strand_id
1 'polypeptide(L)'
;MKSGVTTEDAFLHAIEVHSVAELQAVLDAGLDPQAPVHGKSPVTWLTEMYFRSDNFPACLRLLLNRGGLLDDPVLAPVLLDDAEALKAALRADPSLIEHRTTMVSTFTPLVGASLLHVAAEYGNLKAARVLVEMGADVDARAAVDDYGLNGHTSLFHTVNSNDNRSAPILLLLLEAGAKSDVRLQGITWGKGFEWETTLFDVTPISYAQMGLLPQVHRRERDIYGNIRLLLEASGRSVPPLENVPNRYLAT
;
A
#
# COMPACT_ATOMS: atom_id res chain seq x y z
N MET A 1 -21.76 -7.70 -34.54
CA MET A 1 -22.48 -7.45 -33.29
C MET A 1 -21.45 -6.82 -32.34
N LYS A 2 -21.62 -5.54 -31.99
CA LYS A 2 -20.79 -4.90 -30.93
C LYS A 2 -21.24 -5.53 -29.65
N SER A 3 -20.36 -6.27 -28.96
CA SER A 3 -20.54 -6.73 -27.58
C SER A 3 -20.78 -5.48 -26.75
N GLY A 4 -21.99 -5.31 -26.21
CA GLY A 4 -22.27 -4.22 -25.29
C GLY A 4 -21.42 -4.43 -24.05
N VAL A 5 -20.79 -3.37 -23.55
CA VAL A 5 -20.06 -3.38 -22.26
C VAL A 5 -21.07 -3.79 -21.19
N THR A 6 -20.77 -4.83 -20.44
CA THR A 6 -21.65 -5.27 -19.33
C THR A 6 -21.51 -4.30 -18.14
N THR A 7 -22.46 -4.35 -17.21
CA THR A 7 -22.37 -3.58 -15.95
C THR A 7 -21.13 -3.99 -15.14
N GLU A 8 -20.78 -5.27 -15.18
CA GLU A 8 -19.56 -5.80 -14.51
C GLU A 8 -18.27 -5.28 -15.18
N ASP A 9 -18.21 -5.26 -16.53
CA ASP A 9 -17.05 -4.69 -17.24
C ASP A 9 -16.90 -3.19 -16.93
N ALA A 10 -17.99 -2.45 -16.89
CA ALA A 10 -17.99 -1.03 -16.55
C ALA A 10 -17.54 -0.81 -15.09
N PHE A 11 -17.96 -1.68 -14.17
CA PHE A 11 -17.50 -1.66 -12.78
C PHE A 11 -16.01 -1.90 -12.69
N LEU A 12 -15.49 -2.96 -13.32
CA LEU A 12 -14.06 -3.28 -13.28
C LEU A 12 -13.21 -2.15 -13.86
N HIS A 13 -13.67 -1.54 -14.96
CA HIS A 13 -13.01 -0.35 -15.51
C HIS A 13 -12.98 0.82 -14.51
N ALA A 14 -14.13 1.15 -13.91
CA ALA A 14 -14.22 2.22 -12.91
C ALA A 14 -13.29 2.01 -11.71
N ILE A 15 -13.16 0.75 -11.26
CA ILE A 15 -12.23 0.36 -10.18
C ILE A 15 -10.77 0.48 -10.64
N GLU A 16 -10.44 0.02 -11.84
CA GLU A 16 -9.07 0.05 -12.37
C GLU A 16 -8.50 1.47 -12.43
N VAL A 17 -9.34 2.43 -12.81
CA VAL A 17 -8.92 3.85 -12.94
C VAL A 17 -9.29 4.72 -11.74
N HIS A 18 -9.92 4.14 -10.72
CA HIS A 18 -10.49 4.85 -9.56
C HIS A 18 -11.38 6.05 -9.97
N SER A 19 -12.27 5.83 -10.94
CA SER A 19 -13.22 6.82 -11.39
C SER A 19 -14.45 6.84 -10.49
N VAL A 20 -14.53 7.81 -9.60
CA VAL A 20 -15.68 7.97 -8.68
C VAL A 20 -16.98 8.17 -9.46
N ALA A 21 -16.95 8.94 -10.56
CA ALA A 21 -18.13 9.22 -11.35
C ALA A 21 -18.66 7.98 -12.09
N GLU A 22 -17.76 7.17 -12.67
CA GLU A 22 -18.15 5.93 -13.34
C GLU A 22 -18.62 4.88 -12.34
N LEU A 23 -17.96 4.75 -11.20
CA LEU A 23 -18.38 3.87 -10.12
C LEU A 23 -19.78 4.26 -9.61
N GLN A 24 -20.03 5.56 -9.42
CA GLN A 24 -21.36 6.06 -9.07
C GLN A 24 -22.42 5.66 -10.12
N ALA A 25 -22.11 5.87 -11.40
CA ALA A 25 -23.04 5.54 -12.49
C ALA A 25 -23.36 4.04 -12.54
N VAL A 26 -22.38 3.17 -12.32
CA VAL A 26 -22.56 1.71 -12.29
C VAL A 26 -23.43 1.28 -11.11
N LEU A 27 -23.21 1.86 -9.93
CA LEU A 27 -24.04 1.61 -8.74
C LEU A 27 -25.48 2.12 -8.92
N ASP A 28 -25.66 3.28 -9.56
CA ASP A 28 -26.97 3.83 -9.88
C ASP A 28 -27.71 3.00 -10.95
N ALA A 29 -26.96 2.33 -11.83
CA ALA A 29 -27.48 1.37 -12.80
C ALA A 29 -27.90 0.02 -12.18
N GLY A 30 -27.69 -0.16 -10.87
CA GLY A 30 -28.19 -1.32 -10.11
C GLY A 30 -27.14 -2.40 -9.81
N LEU A 31 -25.84 -2.10 -9.93
CA LEU A 31 -24.83 -3.02 -9.40
C LEU A 31 -24.98 -3.13 -7.87
N ASP A 32 -25.18 -4.35 -7.39
CA ASP A 32 -25.22 -4.62 -5.94
C ASP A 32 -23.78 -4.63 -5.38
N PRO A 33 -23.45 -3.71 -4.45
CA PRO A 33 -22.11 -3.63 -3.87
C PRO A 33 -21.76 -4.80 -2.94
N GLN A 34 -22.71 -5.70 -2.65
CA GLN A 34 -22.47 -6.93 -1.89
C GLN A 34 -22.39 -8.17 -2.78
N ALA A 35 -22.94 -8.11 -3.99
CA ALA A 35 -22.90 -9.24 -4.92
C ALA A 35 -21.49 -9.43 -5.50
N PRO A 36 -20.95 -10.67 -5.53
CA PRO A 36 -19.65 -10.91 -6.12
C PRO A 36 -19.63 -10.63 -7.63
N VAL A 37 -18.64 -9.88 -8.08
CA VAL A 37 -18.27 -9.71 -9.49
C VAL A 37 -17.07 -10.60 -9.75
N HIS A 38 -17.18 -11.56 -10.68
CA HIS A 38 -16.14 -12.56 -10.96
C HIS A 38 -15.55 -13.22 -9.68
N GLY A 39 -16.44 -13.54 -8.71
CA GLY A 39 -16.06 -14.26 -7.50
C GLY A 39 -15.46 -13.43 -6.36
N LYS A 40 -15.34 -12.09 -6.51
CA LYS A 40 -14.88 -11.18 -5.46
C LYS A 40 -15.91 -10.08 -5.20
N SER A 41 -16.02 -9.64 -3.93
CA SER A 41 -16.85 -8.49 -3.63
C SER A 41 -16.32 -7.21 -4.30
N PRO A 42 -17.19 -6.24 -4.63
CA PRO A 42 -16.76 -4.95 -5.17
C PRO A 42 -15.72 -4.23 -4.29
N VAL A 43 -15.82 -4.33 -2.97
CA VAL A 43 -14.85 -3.75 -2.04
C VAL A 43 -13.51 -4.48 -2.12
N THR A 44 -13.51 -5.82 -2.19
CA THR A 44 -12.29 -6.63 -2.35
C THR A 44 -11.59 -6.32 -3.68
N TRP A 45 -12.35 -6.17 -4.79
CA TRP A 45 -11.78 -5.71 -6.06
C TRP A 45 -11.04 -4.38 -5.91
N LEU A 46 -11.64 -3.39 -5.25
CA LEU A 46 -11.02 -2.08 -5.06
C LEU A 46 -9.77 -2.17 -4.17
N THR A 47 -9.83 -2.91 -3.07
CA THR A 47 -8.71 -3.00 -2.11
C THR A 47 -7.54 -3.82 -2.64
N GLU A 48 -7.78 -4.86 -3.42
CA GLU A 48 -6.73 -5.68 -4.03
C GLU A 48 -6.14 -5.08 -5.31
N MET A 49 -6.79 -4.07 -5.92
CA MET A 49 -6.29 -3.48 -7.16
C MET A 49 -4.86 -2.98 -6.99
N TYR A 50 -4.03 -3.19 -8.03
CA TYR A 50 -2.63 -2.79 -8.02
C TYR A 50 -2.43 -1.26 -8.09
N PHE A 51 -3.41 -0.54 -8.63
CA PHE A 51 -3.37 0.90 -8.76
C PHE A 51 -3.72 1.58 -7.43
N ARG A 52 -3.00 2.64 -7.08
CA ARG A 52 -3.27 3.49 -5.92
C ARG A 52 -3.37 4.93 -6.40
N SER A 53 -4.45 5.61 -6.07
CA SER A 53 -4.67 7.02 -6.43
C SER A 53 -5.30 7.80 -5.28
N ASP A 54 -5.33 9.12 -5.41
CA ASP A 54 -5.98 10.00 -4.43
C ASP A 54 -7.50 9.80 -4.37
N ASN A 55 -8.09 9.19 -5.42
CA ASN A 55 -9.51 8.88 -5.48
C ASN A 55 -9.88 7.57 -4.76
N PHE A 56 -8.90 6.74 -4.37
CA PHE A 56 -9.18 5.46 -3.70
C PHE A 56 -10.11 5.63 -2.48
N PRO A 57 -9.85 6.56 -1.53
CA PRO A 57 -10.74 6.73 -0.38
C PRO A 57 -12.16 7.15 -0.77
N ALA A 58 -12.32 7.93 -1.84
CA ALA A 58 -13.64 8.34 -2.32
C ALA A 58 -14.41 7.17 -2.96
N CYS A 59 -13.74 6.34 -3.76
CA CYS A 59 -14.32 5.11 -4.31
C CYS A 59 -14.74 4.14 -3.20
N LEU A 60 -13.86 3.93 -2.21
CA LEU A 60 -14.17 3.07 -1.07
C LEU A 60 -15.37 3.60 -0.28
N ARG A 61 -15.39 4.88 0.05
CA ARG A 61 -16.49 5.53 0.77
C ARG A 61 -17.81 5.36 0.00
N LEU A 62 -17.78 5.49 -1.31
CA LEU A 62 -18.95 5.30 -2.16
C LEU A 62 -19.51 3.87 -2.06
N LEU A 63 -18.65 2.85 -2.17
CA LEU A 63 -19.05 1.45 -2.01
C LEU A 63 -19.64 1.17 -0.63
N LEU A 64 -18.96 1.63 0.43
CA LEU A 64 -19.43 1.44 1.81
C LEU A 64 -20.76 2.13 2.07
N ASN A 65 -20.97 3.36 1.56
CA ASN A 65 -22.22 4.09 1.70
C ASN A 65 -23.39 3.41 0.95
N ARG A 66 -23.10 2.60 -0.05
CA ARG A 66 -24.07 1.81 -0.82
C ARG A 66 -24.27 0.41 -0.25
N GLY A 67 -23.66 0.10 0.90
CA GLY A 67 -23.82 -1.17 1.61
C GLY A 67 -22.73 -2.20 1.34
N GLY A 68 -21.67 -1.86 0.60
CA GLY A 68 -20.49 -2.70 0.47
C GLY A 68 -19.84 -2.96 1.83
N LEU A 69 -19.20 -4.12 2.00
CA LEU A 69 -18.61 -4.52 3.27
C LEU A 69 -17.10 -4.77 3.11
N LEU A 70 -16.34 -4.31 4.09
CA LEU A 70 -14.94 -4.73 4.27
C LEU A 70 -14.91 -6.04 5.05
N ASP A 71 -14.06 -6.97 4.60
CA ASP A 71 -13.82 -8.24 5.33
C ASP A 71 -13.23 -7.98 6.72
N ASP A 72 -12.44 -6.92 6.85
CA ASP A 72 -11.87 -6.43 8.10
C ASP A 72 -12.33 -4.98 8.34
N PRO A 73 -13.45 -4.76 9.07
CA PRO A 73 -14.00 -3.42 9.28
C PRO A 73 -13.08 -2.47 10.07
N VAL A 74 -12.12 -3.01 10.84
CA VAL A 74 -11.13 -2.21 11.59
C VAL A 74 -10.27 -1.36 10.65
N LEU A 75 -10.10 -1.80 9.40
CA LEU A 75 -9.30 -1.10 8.40
C LEU A 75 -10.01 0.13 7.81
N ALA A 76 -11.34 0.28 7.97
CA ALA A 76 -12.09 1.34 7.30
C ALA A 76 -11.51 2.75 7.53
N PRO A 77 -11.26 3.21 8.77
CA PRO A 77 -10.71 4.55 8.98
C PRO A 77 -9.29 4.70 8.44
N VAL A 78 -8.50 3.63 8.41
CA VAL A 78 -7.14 3.64 7.84
C VAL A 78 -7.20 3.77 6.32
N LEU A 79 -8.00 2.94 5.65
CA LEU A 79 -8.14 2.92 4.19
C LEU A 79 -8.80 4.21 3.65
N LEU A 80 -9.69 4.83 4.44
CA LEU A 80 -10.33 6.10 4.11
C LEU A 80 -9.46 7.32 4.42
N ASP A 81 -8.27 7.15 4.99
CA ASP A 81 -7.41 8.22 5.53
C ASP A 81 -8.16 9.18 6.48
N ASP A 82 -9.09 8.62 7.26
CA ASP A 82 -9.96 9.35 8.16
C ASP A 82 -9.35 9.42 9.57
N ALA A 83 -8.56 10.46 9.79
CA ALA A 83 -7.83 10.66 11.04
C ALA A 83 -8.75 10.75 12.27
N GLU A 84 -9.91 11.40 12.15
CA GLU A 84 -10.81 11.59 13.29
C GLU A 84 -11.55 10.29 13.65
N ALA A 85 -12.02 9.55 12.64
CA ALA A 85 -12.61 8.24 12.87
C ALA A 85 -11.60 7.25 13.48
N LEU A 86 -10.35 7.27 12.99
CA LEU A 86 -9.28 6.42 13.53
C LEU A 86 -8.94 6.78 14.98
N LYS A 87 -8.78 8.08 15.29
CA LYS A 87 -8.56 8.55 16.67
C LYS A 87 -9.72 8.14 17.61
N ALA A 88 -10.96 8.28 17.14
CA ALA A 88 -12.13 7.88 17.91
C ALA A 88 -12.15 6.37 18.19
N ALA A 89 -11.85 5.54 17.18
CA ALA A 89 -11.78 4.10 17.32
C ALA A 89 -10.69 3.68 18.33
N LEU A 90 -9.47 4.21 18.18
CA LEU A 90 -8.33 3.90 19.08
C LEU A 90 -8.54 4.39 20.52
N ARG A 91 -9.29 5.48 20.73
CA ARG A 91 -9.67 5.92 22.08
C ARG A 91 -10.74 5.04 22.71
N ALA A 92 -11.67 4.54 21.90
CA ALA A 92 -12.72 3.63 22.36
C ALA A 92 -12.17 2.24 22.69
N ASP A 93 -11.24 1.77 21.88
CA ASP A 93 -10.55 0.49 22.07
C ASP A 93 -9.04 0.65 21.74
N PRO A 94 -8.20 0.94 22.74
CA PRO A 94 -6.75 1.06 22.55
C PRO A 94 -6.06 -0.20 22.03
N SER A 95 -6.67 -1.38 22.22
CA SER A 95 -6.08 -2.64 21.73
C SER A 95 -6.04 -2.74 20.22
N LEU A 96 -6.85 -1.94 19.50
CA LEU A 96 -6.84 -1.87 18.04
C LEU A 96 -5.48 -1.43 17.47
N ILE A 97 -4.62 -0.78 18.26
CA ILE A 97 -3.26 -0.42 17.83
C ILE A 97 -2.42 -1.66 17.48
N GLU A 98 -2.70 -2.79 18.14
CA GLU A 98 -2.05 -4.08 17.92
C GLU A 98 -2.76 -4.95 16.88
N HIS A 99 -3.82 -4.44 16.26
CA HIS A 99 -4.59 -5.19 15.26
C HIS A 99 -3.70 -5.68 14.12
N ARG A 100 -3.94 -6.93 13.68
CA ARG A 100 -3.25 -7.56 12.56
C ARG A 100 -4.25 -7.97 11.50
N THR A 101 -4.06 -7.49 10.28
CA THR A 101 -4.95 -7.80 9.17
C THR A 101 -4.49 -9.03 8.39
N THR A 102 -5.45 -9.66 7.72
CA THR A 102 -5.23 -10.73 6.74
C THR A 102 -5.52 -10.24 5.32
N MET A 103 -5.63 -8.93 5.13
CA MET A 103 -5.93 -8.33 3.83
C MET A 103 -4.88 -8.73 2.79
N VAL A 104 -5.34 -9.04 1.58
CA VAL A 104 -4.46 -9.33 0.46
C VAL A 104 -4.03 -8.04 -0.23
N SER A 105 -2.78 -7.97 -0.63
CA SER A 105 -2.24 -6.92 -1.50
C SER A 105 -1.64 -7.55 -2.74
N THR A 106 -1.77 -6.88 -3.87
CA THR A 106 -1.25 -7.36 -5.16
C THR A 106 0.27 -7.45 -5.16
N PHE A 107 0.97 -6.58 -4.45
CA PHE A 107 2.43 -6.52 -4.47
C PHE A 107 3.06 -6.97 -3.15
N THR A 108 3.29 -6.04 -2.24
CA THR A 108 3.90 -6.32 -0.93
C THR A 108 2.85 -6.99 -0.03
N PRO A 109 3.14 -8.14 0.57
CA PRO A 109 2.16 -8.87 1.38
C PRO A 109 1.65 -8.04 2.56
N LEU A 110 0.37 -8.22 2.92
CA LEU A 110 -0.26 -7.60 4.09
C LEU A 110 -0.73 -8.63 5.14
N VAL A 111 -0.43 -9.91 4.96
CA VAL A 111 -0.81 -10.94 5.93
C VAL A 111 -0.08 -10.73 7.25
N GLY A 112 -0.84 -10.59 8.33
CA GLY A 112 -0.31 -10.28 9.67
C GLY A 112 0.29 -8.88 9.79
N ALA A 113 0.01 -8.01 8.83
CA ALA A 113 0.44 -6.62 8.84
C ALA A 113 -0.35 -5.78 9.87
N SER A 114 0.28 -4.77 10.46
CA SER A 114 -0.37 -3.82 11.35
C SER A 114 -1.14 -2.75 10.57
N LEU A 115 -1.96 -1.95 11.27
CA LEU A 115 -2.63 -0.79 10.67
C LEU A 115 -1.65 0.18 10.02
N LEU A 116 -0.42 0.30 10.56
CA LEU A 116 0.61 1.18 10.02
C LEU A 116 1.17 0.67 8.69
N HIS A 117 1.26 -0.64 8.48
CA HIS A 117 1.61 -1.22 7.17
C HIS A 117 0.54 -0.87 6.14
N VAL A 118 -0.75 -1.00 6.50
CA VAL A 118 -1.85 -0.66 5.60
C VAL A 118 -1.82 0.82 5.24
N ALA A 119 -1.64 1.72 6.22
CA ALA A 119 -1.50 3.14 5.95
C ALA A 119 -0.33 3.44 5.00
N ALA A 120 0.81 2.76 5.18
CA ALA A 120 1.99 2.92 4.33
C ALA A 120 1.77 2.39 2.90
N GLU A 121 1.13 1.23 2.74
CA GLU A 121 0.80 0.64 1.43
C GLU A 121 -0.12 1.55 0.61
N TYR A 122 -1.12 2.14 1.25
CA TYR A 122 -2.10 3.00 0.57
C TYR A 122 -1.66 4.47 0.48
N GLY A 123 -0.54 4.86 1.09
CA GLY A 123 -0.06 6.24 1.11
C GLY A 123 -0.93 7.18 1.97
N ASN A 124 -1.60 6.64 2.98
CA ASN A 124 -2.58 7.32 3.82
C ASN A 124 -1.88 8.03 4.98
N LEU A 125 -1.36 9.23 4.71
CA LEU A 125 -0.50 9.97 5.63
C LEU A 125 -1.20 10.39 6.91
N LYS A 126 -2.48 10.79 6.86
CA LYS A 126 -3.20 11.23 8.07
C LYS A 126 -3.41 10.06 9.03
N ALA A 127 -3.78 8.89 8.50
CA ALA A 127 -3.90 7.67 9.28
C ALA A 127 -2.55 7.24 9.88
N ALA A 128 -1.47 7.27 9.08
CA ALA A 128 -0.12 6.96 9.56
C ALA A 128 0.31 7.87 10.71
N ARG A 129 0.07 9.20 10.62
CA ARG A 129 0.35 10.14 11.71
C ARG A 129 -0.40 9.79 12.98
N VAL A 130 -1.70 9.53 12.88
CA VAL A 130 -2.51 9.15 14.03
C VAL A 130 -1.96 7.89 14.69
N LEU A 131 -1.62 6.87 13.92
CA LEU A 131 -1.07 5.62 14.45
C LEU A 131 0.25 5.86 15.18
N VAL A 132 1.18 6.63 14.60
CA VAL A 132 2.46 6.98 15.26
C VAL A 132 2.23 7.81 16.52
N GLU A 133 1.37 8.85 16.47
CA GLU A 133 1.01 9.68 17.63
C GLU A 133 0.37 8.87 18.76
N MET A 134 -0.39 7.83 18.43
CA MET A 134 -1.06 6.95 19.39
C MET A 134 -0.18 5.79 19.88
N GLY A 135 1.09 5.74 19.45
CA GLY A 135 2.08 4.80 19.95
C GLY A 135 2.17 3.47 19.19
N ALA A 136 1.75 3.43 17.92
CA ALA A 136 1.98 2.25 17.08
C ALA A 136 3.49 1.93 17.00
N ASP A 137 3.84 0.65 17.14
CA ASP A 137 5.21 0.20 16.94
C ASP A 137 5.61 0.36 15.46
N VAL A 138 6.50 1.32 15.19
CA VAL A 138 7.00 1.62 13.85
C VAL A 138 7.84 0.50 13.24
N ASP A 139 8.40 -0.37 14.10
CA ASP A 139 9.17 -1.55 13.72
C ASP A 139 8.35 -2.85 13.77
N ALA A 140 7.03 -2.74 13.99
CA ALA A 140 6.15 -3.91 13.97
C ALA A 140 6.37 -4.74 12.70
N ARG A 141 6.42 -6.05 12.86
CA ARG A 141 6.63 -6.99 11.75
C ARG A 141 5.31 -7.56 11.25
N ALA A 142 5.17 -7.70 9.94
CA ALA A 142 4.14 -8.53 9.32
C ALA A 142 4.39 -10.03 9.62
N ALA A 143 3.46 -10.90 9.25
CA ALA A 143 3.66 -12.33 9.45
C ALA A 143 4.83 -12.87 8.62
N VAL A 144 5.52 -13.84 9.19
CA VAL A 144 6.51 -14.67 8.50
C VAL A 144 5.80 -15.94 8.05
N ASP A 145 6.04 -16.39 6.82
CA ASP A 145 5.46 -17.62 6.31
C ASP A 145 6.25 -18.87 6.76
N ASP A 146 5.76 -20.06 6.39
CA ASP A 146 6.34 -21.34 6.79
C ASP A 146 7.78 -21.56 6.25
N TYR A 147 8.21 -20.74 5.29
CA TYR A 147 9.56 -20.77 4.72
C TYR A 147 10.50 -19.74 5.35
N GLY A 148 10.03 -18.97 6.35
CA GLY A 148 10.80 -17.91 6.98
C GLY A 148 10.86 -16.63 6.17
N LEU A 149 10.01 -16.46 5.16
CA LEU A 149 9.96 -15.29 4.28
C LEU A 149 8.96 -14.25 4.83
N ASN A 150 9.03 -13.05 4.29
CA ASN A 150 8.22 -11.89 4.69
C ASN A 150 8.64 -11.33 6.07
N GLY A 151 7.74 -10.96 6.95
CA GLY A 151 8.10 -10.34 8.25
C GLY A 151 8.70 -8.95 8.09
N HIS A 152 8.36 -8.23 7.03
CA HIS A 152 8.79 -6.86 6.78
C HIS A 152 8.10 -5.87 7.73
N THR A 153 8.64 -4.66 7.84
CA THR A 153 8.03 -3.55 8.57
C THR A 153 7.26 -2.64 7.62
N SER A 154 6.47 -1.72 8.16
CA SER A 154 5.73 -0.72 7.37
C SER A 154 6.63 0.11 6.45
N LEU A 155 7.91 0.25 6.79
CA LEU A 155 8.89 0.97 6.00
C LEU A 155 9.05 0.40 4.57
N PHE A 156 8.94 -0.92 4.39
CA PHE A 156 9.05 -1.56 3.07
C PHE A 156 7.95 -1.11 2.10
N HIS A 157 6.76 -0.77 2.59
CA HIS A 157 5.66 -0.28 1.76
C HIS A 157 5.88 1.16 1.26
N THR A 158 6.86 1.90 1.81
CA THR A 158 7.07 3.30 1.48
C THR A 158 8.14 3.54 0.43
N VAL A 159 9.07 2.61 0.25
CA VAL A 159 10.35 2.88 -0.43
C VAL A 159 10.29 2.85 -1.96
N ASN A 160 9.27 2.21 -2.54
CA ASN A 160 9.08 2.12 -3.99
C ASN A 160 7.61 2.26 -4.42
N SER A 161 6.82 2.99 -3.65
CA SER A 161 5.40 3.23 -3.94
C SER A 161 5.20 3.93 -5.28
N ASN A 162 4.03 3.68 -5.90
CA ASN A 162 3.68 4.33 -7.16
C ASN A 162 3.64 5.86 -6.98
N ASP A 163 4.16 6.61 -7.96
CA ASP A 163 4.29 8.08 -7.91
C ASP A 163 4.91 8.63 -6.62
N ASN A 164 5.68 7.78 -5.91
CA ASN A 164 6.30 8.10 -4.63
C ASN A 164 5.32 8.59 -3.55
N ARG A 165 4.06 8.13 -3.61
CA ARG A 165 2.96 8.57 -2.74
C ARG A 165 3.26 8.40 -1.25
N SER A 166 3.96 7.32 -0.91
CA SER A 166 4.26 6.97 0.48
C SER A 166 5.54 7.63 1.01
N ALA A 167 6.21 8.48 0.22
CA ALA A 167 7.41 9.20 0.67
C ALA A 167 7.19 10.08 1.92
N PRO A 168 6.05 10.77 2.08
CA PRO A 168 5.77 11.49 3.33
C PRO A 168 5.65 10.56 4.55
N ILE A 169 5.21 9.31 4.34
CA ILE A 169 5.15 8.30 5.41
C ILE A 169 6.55 7.73 5.68
N LEU A 170 7.39 7.55 4.64
CA LEU A 170 8.80 7.20 4.84
C LEU A 170 9.48 8.18 5.79
N LEU A 171 9.34 9.48 5.55
CA LEU A 171 9.89 10.53 6.43
C LEU A 171 9.32 10.41 7.85
N LEU A 172 8.01 10.30 7.99
CA LEU A 172 7.34 10.15 9.29
C LEU A 172 7.87 8.95 10.08
N LEU A 173 8.04 7.79 9.43
CA LEU A 173 8.55 6.58 10.07
C LEU A 173 10.01 6.74 10.51
N LEU A 174 10.85 7.32 9.67
CA LEU A 174 12.26 7.58 10.00
C LEU A 174 12.39 8.60 11.14
N GLU A 175 11.60 9.67 11.14
CA GLU A 175 11.52 10.65 12.23
C GLU A 175 11.04 10.04 13.54
N ALA A 176 10.15 9.04 13.46
CA ALA A 176 9.68 8.27 14.62
C ALA A 176 10.66 7.16 15.05
N GLY A 177 11.82 7.04 14.41
CA GLY A 177 12.89 6.11 14.80
C GLY A 177 12.81 4.72 14.19
N ALA A 178 12.04 4.55 13.10
CA ALA A 178 11.98 3.26 12.39
C ALA A 178 13.36 2.82 11.91
N LYS A 179 13.69 1.54 12.09
CA LYS A 179 14.94 0.93 11.67
C LYS A 179 15.03 0.83 10.16
N SER A 180 15.98 1.56 9.58
CA SER A 180 16.22 1.60 8.13
C SER A 180 17.11 0.46 7.61
N ASP A 181 17.68 -0.36 8.49
CA ASP A 181 18.63 -1.44 8.18
C ASP A 181 18.07 -2.86 8.42
N VAL A 182 16.75 -2.97 8.57
CA VAL A 182 16.05 -4.25 8.75
C VAL A 182 16.39 -5.18 7.58
N ARG A 183 16.83 -6.41 7.91
CA ARG A 183 17.15 -7.44 6.92
C ARG A 183 16.15 -8.58 7.02
N LEU A 184 15.59 -8.97 5.89
CA LEU A 184 14.67 -10.08 5.74
C LEU A 184 15.39 -11.25 5.07
N GLN A 185 15.07 -12.48 5.46
CA GLN A 185 15.50 -13.66 4.73
C GLN A 185 15.02 -13.61 3.28
N GLY A 186 13.83 -13.13 3.07
CA GLY A 186 13.25 -12.83 1.77
C GLY A 186 11.87 -12.24 1.89
N ILE A 187 11.34 -11.79 0.75
CA ILE A 187 9.97 -11.30 0.61
C ILE A 187 9.37 -11.84 -0.70
N THR A 188 8.14 -12.35 -0.64
CA THR A 188 7.42 -12.79 -1.82
C THR A 188 6.55 -11.64 -2.34
N TRP A 189 6.81 -11.22 -3.56
CA TRP A 189 6.11 -10.16 -4.26
C TRP A 189 5.14 -10.73 -5.28
N GLY A 190 3.92 -10.23 -5.35
CA GLY A 190 2.90 -10.71 -6.28
C GLY A 190 2.41 -12.13 -5.99
N LYS A 191 2.29 -12.52 -4.72
CA LYS A 191 1.89 -13.86 -4.33
C LYS A 191 0.55 -14.26 -4.96
N GLY A 192 0.55 -15.41 -5.62
CA GLY A 192 -0.64 -15.98 -6.28
C GLY A 192 -0.85 -15.52 -7.73
N PHE A 193 0.02 -14.67 -8.28
CA PHE A 193 0.02 -14.27 -9.68
C PHE A 193 1.07 -15.03 -10.49
N GLU A 194 0.92 -15.11 -11.80
CA GLU A 194 1.89 -15.78 -12.70
C GLU A 194 3.30 -15.15 -12.64
N TRP A 195 3.38 -13.89 -12.21
CA TRP A 195 4.62 -13.14 -12.02
C TRP A 195 5.12 -13.14 -10.56
N GLU A 196 4.62 -14.06 -9.71
CA GLU A 196 5.11 -14.22 -8.34
C GLU A 196 6.64 -14.33 -8.31
N THR A 197 7.25 -13.48 -7.48
CA THR A 197 8.72 -13.39 -7.39
C THR A 197 9.15 -13.33 -5.94
N THR A 198 10.02 -14.24 -5.54
CA THR A 198 10.66 -14.19 -4.22
C THR A 198 12.03 -13.55 -4.33
N LEU A 199 12.24 -12.51 -3.54
CA LEU A 199 13.53 -11.83 -3.38
C LEU A 199 14.16 -12.31 -2.08
N PHE A 200 15.43 -12.62 -2.12
CA PHE A 200 16.18 -13.09 -0.96
C PHE A 200 17.11 -12.00 -0.41
N ASP A 201 17.36 -12.05 0.89
CA ASP A 201 18.32 -11.18 1.57
C ASP A 201 18.01 -9.69 1.39
N VAL A 202 16.77 -9.31 1.72
CA VAL A 202 16.18 -8.03 1.36
C VAL A 202 16.30 -7.02 2.50
N THR A 203 16.76 -5.81 2.16
CA THR A 203 16.73 -4.63 3.03
C THR A 203 15.81 -3.56 2.44
N PRO A 204 15.39 -2.51 3.19
CA PRO A 204 14.64 -1.41 2.62
C PRO A 204 15.31 -0.78 1.40
N ILE A 205 16.67 -0.69 1.39
CA ILE A 205 17.42 -0.15 0.25
C ILE A 205 17.33 -1.07 -0.97
N SER A 206 17.60 -2.38 -0.80
CA SER A 206 17.50 -3.32 -1.94
C SER A 206 16.07 -3.41 -2.46
N TYR A 207 15.08 -3.30 -1.57
CA TYR A 207 13.67 -3.29 -1.96
C TYR A 207 13.28 -2.01 -2.71
N ALA A 208 13.81 -0.85 -2.30
CA ALA A 208 13.65 0.40 -3.05
C ALA A 208 14.17 0.26 -4.49
N GLN A 209 15.33 -0.39 -4.67
CA GLN A 209 15.95 -0.59 -5.98
C GLN A 209 15.11 -1.40 -6.96
N MET A 210 14.16 -2.22 -6.49
CA MET A 210 13.19 -2.86 -7.37
C MET A 210 12.39 -1.85 -8.19
N GLY A 211 12.15 -0.66 -7.65
CA GLY A 211 11.47 0.42 -8.36
C GLY A 211 12.20 0.85 -9.65
N LEU A 212 13.50 0.58 -9.76
CA LEU A 212 14.30 0.89 -10.95
C LEU A 212 14.18 -0.18 -12.05
N LEU A 213 13.58 -1.33 -11.75
CA LEU A 213 13.44 -2.39 -12.74
C LEU A 213 12.42 -1.99 -13.83
N PRO A 214 12.66 -2.40 -15.10
CA PRO A 214 11.76 -2.06 -16.21
C PRO A 214 10.29 -2.43 -15.98
N GLN A 215 10.02 -3.50 -15.22
CA GLN A 215 8.67 -3.96 -14.90
C GLN A 215 7.93 -3.05 -13.92
N VAL A 216 8.68 -2.32 -13.07
CA VAL A 216 8.12 -1.48 -12.00
C VAL A 216 8.07 -0.01 -12.41
N HIS A 217 9.08 0.47 -13.15
CA HIS A 217 9.13 1.80 -13.76
C HIS A 217 8.86 2.98 -12.81
N ARG A 218 9.46 2.96 -11.61
CA ARG A 218 9.42 4.14 -10.75
C ARG A 218 10.40 5.19 -11.23
N ARG A 219 10.12 6.45 -10.95
CA ARG A 219 11.03 7.55 -11.28
C ARG A 219 12.34 7.38 -10.52
N GLU A 220 13.44 7.29 -11.24
CA GLU A 220 14.78 7.10 -10.68
C GLU A 220 15.09 8.11 -9.58
N ARG A 221 14.77 9.38 -9.81
CA ARG A 221 14.95 10.47 -8.84
C ARG A 221 14.27 10.18 -7.50
N ASP A 222 13.07 9.60 -7.53
CA ASP A 222 12.27 9.32 -6.34
C ASP A 222 12.88 8.15 -5.56
N ILE A 223 13.29 7.10 -6.27
CA ILE A 223 13.96 5.93 -5.66
C ILE A 223 15.28 6.34 -5.01
N TYR A 224 16.13 7.11 -5.70
CA TYR A 224 17.39 7.57 -5.11
C TYR A 224 17.17 8.57 -3.97
N GLY A 225 16.09 9.38 -4.02
CA GLY A 225 15.67 10.20 -2.89
C GLY A 225 15.35 9.37 -1.66
N ASN A 226 14.57 8.31 -1.81
CA ASN A 226 14.24 7.38 -0.72
C ASN A 226 15.47 6.65 -0.18
N ILE A 227 16.37 6.19 -1.06
CA ILE A 227 17.64 5.55 -0.66
C ILE A 227 18.52 6.52 0.15
N ARG A 228 18.56 7.79 -0.25
CA ARG A 228 19.29 8.82 0.51
C ARG A 228 18.78 8.92 1.93
N LEU A 229 17.46 9.04 2.12
CA LEU A 229 16.83 9.11 3.44
C LEU A 229 17.16 7.88 4.30
N LEU A 230 17.12 6.68 3.70
CA LEU A 230 17.47 5.45 4.42
C LEU A 230 18.95 5.40 4.84
N LEU A 231 19.85 5.87 3.99
CA LEU A 231 21.29 5.94 4.30
C LEU A 231 21.55 6.95 5.42
N GLU A 232 20.98 8.16 5.32
CA GLU A 232 21.10 9.20 6.33
C GLU A 232 20.56 8.72 7.70
N ALA A 233 19.38 8.10 7.72
CA ALA A 233 18.77 7.57 8.94
C ALA A 233 19.60 6.44 9.58
N SER A 234 20.35 5.67 8.77
CA SER A 234 21.27 4.64 9.28
C SER A 234 22.66 5.18 9.62
N GLY A 235 22.90 6.49 9.57
CA GLY A 235 24.20 7.12 9.83
C GLY A 235 25.27 6.78 8.79
N ARG A 236 24.86 6.32 7.61
CA ARG A 236 25.77 5.97 6.51
C ARG A 236 26.01 7.17 5.61
N SER A 237 27.22 7.23 5.05
CA SER A 237 27.54 8.25 4.03
C SER A 237 26.66 8.04 2.78
N VAL A 238 26.19 9.15 2.22
CA VAL A 238 25.44 9.14 0.96
C VAL A 238 26.42 9.29 -0.20
N PRO A 239 26.64 8.24 -1.02
CA PRO A 239 27.44 8.36 -2.22
C PRO A 239 26.68 9.21 -3.26
N PRO A 240 27.33 9.64 -4.35
CA PRO A 240 26.61 10.18 -5.50
C PRO A 240 25.55 9.18 -5.98
N LEU A 241 24.27 9.52 -5.81
CA LEU A 241 23.15 8.65 -6.18
C LEU A 241 22.57 9.00 -7.56
N GLU A 242 23.18 9.93 -8.24
CA GLU A 242 22.86 10.16 -9.63
C GLU A 242 23.28 8.92 -10.41
N ASN A 243 22.40 8.51 -11.33
CA ASN A 243 22.68 7.37 -12.19
C ASN A 243 23.95 7.65 -13.01
N VAL A 244 25.07 7.35 -12.41
CA VAL A 244 26.37 7.53 -13.04
C VAL A 244 26.73 6.22 -13.72
N PRO A 245 26.92 6.28 -15.01
CA PRO A 245 26.86 7.49 -15.81
C PRO A 245 25.64 7.49 -16.73
N ASN A 246 24.51 8.03 -16.33
CA ASN A 246 23.49 8.28 -17.35
C ASN A 246 23.89 9.49 -18.21
N ARG A 247 25.02 9.34 -18.87
CA ARG A 247 25.58 10.31 -19.82
C ARG A 247 24.59 10.67 -20.93
N TYR A 248 23.55 9.85 -21.11
CA TYR A 248 22.55 10.01 -22.15
C TYR A 248 21.39 10.89 -21.73
N LEU A 249 21.22 11.17 -20.44
CA LEU A 249 20.16 12.04 -19.92
C LEU A 249 20.69 13.42 -19.48
N ALA A 250 21.96 13.68 -19.60
CA ALA A 250 22.61 14.94 -19.21
C ALA A 250 22.64 15.98 -20.36
N THR A 251 21.80 15.82 -21.39
CA THR A 251 21.67 16.78 -22.51
C THR A 251 20.31 17.44 -22.52
#